data_ed19192a12217e9e656ba0b814ea2202
#
_entry.id   ed19192a12217e9e656ba0b814ea2202
#
_cell.length_a   1.000
_cell.length_b   1.000
_cell.length_c   1.000
_cell.angle_alpha   90.00
_cell.angle_beta   90.00
_cell.angle_gamma   90.00
#
_symmetry.space_group_name_H-M   'P 1'
#
loop_
_entity.id
_entity.type
_entity.pdbx_description
1 polymer ?
#
loop_
_entity_poly.entity_id
_entity_poly.type
_entity_poly.pdbx_seq_one_letter_code
_entity_poly.pdbx_strand_id
1 'polypeptide(L)' 'MARERKYKVGCSGSGWGIWEIATGNKVASFGRNRYAALDAWYELEGWKKPAVWY' A
#
# COMPACT_ATOMS: atom_id res chain seq x y z
N MET A 1 4.01 14.66 -15.23
CA MET A 1 4.89 13.49 -15.19
C MET A 1 4.37 12.47 -14.18
N ALA A 2 4.25 11.23 -14.60
CA ALA A 2 3.74 10.17 -13.71
C ALA A 2 4.82 9.77 -12.71
N ARG A 3 4.42 9.56 -11.46
CA ARG A 3 5.32 9.02 -10.47
C ARG A 3 5.50 7.53 -10.70
N GLU A 4 6.74 7.07 -10.57
CA GLU A 4 6.99 5.65 -10.53
C GLU A 4 6.57 5.09 -9.18
N ARG A 5 5.75 4.05 -9.21
CA ARG A 5 5.35 3.35 -8.00
C ARG A 5 6.25 2.17 -7.77
N LYS A 6 6.77 2.05 -6.56
CA LYS A 6 7.59 0.91 -6.16
C LYS A 6 6.74 -0.20 -5.55
N TYR A 7 5.60 0.17 -5.00
CA TYR A 7 4.72 -0.73 -4.29
C TYR A 7 3.29 -0.56 -4.75
N LYS A 8 2.49 -1.59 -4.55
CA LYS A 8 1.05 -1.50 -4.80
C LYS A 8 0.30 -2.03 -3.60
N VAL A 9 -0.86 -1.46 -3.34
CA VAL A 9 -1.74 -1.91 -2.28
C VAL A 9 -2.92 -2.62 -2.90
N GLY A 10 -3.38 -3.69 -2.27
CA GLY A 10 -4.50 -4.43 -2.78
C GLY A 10 -5.16 -5.28 -1.71
N CYS A 11 -6.31 -5.85 -2.07
CA CYS A 11 -7.04 -6.74 -1.20
C CYS A 11 -7.07 -8.13 -1.84
N SER A 12 -6.69 -9.13 -1.05
CA SER A 12 -6.71 -10.52 -1.50
C SER A 12 -7.58 -11.34 -0.56
N GLY A 13 -7.62 -12.66 -0.75
CA GLY A 13 -8.37 -13.55 0.13
C GLY A 13 -7.99 -13.45 1.59
N SER A 14 -6.74 -13.08 1.88
CA SER A 14 -6.26 -12.91 3.25
C SER A 14 -6.38 -11.47 3.76
N GLY A 15 -6.93 -10.57 2.96
CA GLY A 15 -7.15 -9.18 3.34
C GLY A 15 -6.24 -8.21 2.61
N TRP A 16 -6.10 -7.01 3.17
CA TRP A 16 -5.30 -5.95 2.58
C TRP A 16 -3.82 -6.18 2.79
N GLY A 17 -3.04 -5.80 1.80
CA GLY A 17 -1.59 -5.94 1.87
C GLY A 17 -0.89 -5.03 0.88
N ILE A 18 0.43 -5.00 0.98
CA ILE A 18 1.27 -4.21 0.08
C ILE A 18 2.26 -5.17 -0.59
N TRP A 19 2.40 -5.02 -1.91
CA TRP A 19 3.31 -5.84 -2.71
C TRP A 19 4.34 -4.97 -3.39
N GLU A 20 5.54 -5.48 -3.49
CA GLU A 20 6.59 -4.86 -4.28
C GLU A 20 6.37 -5.17 -5.75
N ILE A 21 6.28 -4.12 -6.58
CA ILE A 21 5.95 -4.29 -7.98
C ILE A 21 7.07 -5.00 -8.74
N ALA A 22 8.31 -4.67 -8.41
CA ALA A 22 9.47 -5.22 -9.13
C ALA A 22 9.59 -6.73 -9.00
N THR A 23 9.29 -7.28 -7.82
CA THR A 23 9.45 -8.71 -7.53
C THR A 23 8.13 -9.44 -7.41
N GLY A 24 7.04 -8.72 -7.16
CA GLY A 24 5.73 -9.31 -6.91
C GLY A 24 5.60 -9.89 -5.51
N ASN A 25 6.58 -9.69 -4.66
CA ASN A 25 6.56 -10.21 -3.30
C ASN A 25 5.73 -9.33 -2.38
N LYS A 26 5.00 -9.97 -1.47
CA LYS A 26 4.23 -9.25 -0.46
C LYS A 26 5.18 -8.74 0.62
N VAL A 27 5.12 -7.43 0.90
CA VAL A 27 6.00 -6.82 1.90
C VAL A 27 5.28 -6.54 3.21
N ALA A 28 3.95 -6.44 3.20
CA ALA A 28 3.19 -6.18 4.42
C ALA A 28 1.78 -6.72 4.30
N SER A 29 1.16 -6.99 5.44
CA SER A 29 -0.21 -7.48 5.50
C SER A 29 -0.95 -6.76 6.62
N PHE A 30 -2.18 -6.35 6.35
CA PHE A 30 -2.96 -5.54 7.28
C PHE A 30 -4.36 -6.13 7.55
N GLY A 31 -4.63 -7.31 7.04
CA GLY A 31 -5.91 -7.95 7.23
C GLY A 31 -7.05 -7.11 6.65
N ARG A 32 -8.03 -6.78 7.47
CA ARG A 32 -9.20 -6.03 7.01
C ARG A 32 -9.03 -4.51 7.10
N ASN A 33 -7.89 -4.04 7.56
CA ASN A 33 -7.67 -2.62 7.79
C ASN A 33 -7.13 -1.95 6.54
N ARG A 34 -8.04 -1.47 5.70
CA ARG A 34 -7.70 -0.75 4.47
C ARG A 34 -6.87 0.49 4.75
N TYR A 35 -7.25 1.25 5.77
CA TYR A 35 -6.58 2.51 6.07
C TYR A 35 -5.15 2.31 6.53
N ALA A 36 -4.91 1.28 7.31
CA ALA A 36 -3.54 0.95 7.72
C ALA A 36 -2.68 0.58 6.52
N ALA A 37 -3.25 -0.14 5.56
CA ALA A 37 -2.55 -0.50 4.33
C ALA A 37 -2.20 0.74 3.51
N LEU A 38 -3.15 1.64 3.34
CA LEU A 38 -2.93 2.88 2.59
C LEU A 38 -1.90 3.76 3.28
N ASP A 39 -1.97 3.87 4.58
CA ASP A 39 -1.04 4.64 5.40
C ASP A 39 0.40 4.14 5.18
N ALA A 40 0.60 2.85 5.36
CA ALA A 40 1.92 2.24 5.19
C ALA A 40 2.41 2.38 3.75
N TRP A 41 1.51 2.26 2.79
CA TRP A 41 1.87 2.41 1.38
C TRP A 41 2.38 3.81 1.08
N TYR A 42 1.69 4.82 1.58
CA TYR A 42 2.13 6.20 1.40
C TYR A 42 3.50 6.43 2.06
N GLU A 43 3.73 5.86 3.22
CA GLU A 43 5.03 5.96 3.88
C GLU A 43 6.14 5.30 3.06
N LEU A 44 5.88 4.12 2.54
CA LEU A 44 6.87 3.40 1.73
C LEU A 44 7.22 4.15 0.45
N GLU A 45 6.23 4.79 -0.16
CA GLU A 45 6.44 5.56 -1.37
C GLU A 45 6.99 6.96 -1.10
N GLY A 46 6.95 7.39 0.15
CA GLY A 46 7.42 8.72 0.51
C GLY A 46 6.43 9.83 0.15
N TRP A 47 5.17 9.50 -0.01
CA TRP A 47 4.14 10.46 -0.36
C TRP A 47 3.52 11.09 0.88
N LYS A 48 3.01 12.31 0.71
CA LYS A 48 2.28 12.98 1.78
C LYS A 48 0.90 12.33 1.95
N LYS A 49 0.59 11.95 3.18
CA LYS A 49 -0.70 11.36 3.49
C LYS A 49 -1.80 12.42 3.52
N PRO A 50 -3.02 12.11 3.04
CA PRO A 50 -4.14 13.01 3.23
C PRO A 50 -4.52 13.08 4.71
N ALA A 51 -5.15 14.19 5.11
CA ALA A 51 -5.59 14.36 6.49
C ALA A 51 -6.70 13.38 6.85
N VAL A 52 -7.52 13.01 5.87
CA VAL A 52 -8.66 12.12 6.09
C VAL A 52 -8.71 11.10 4.95
N TRP A 53 -8.90 9.83 5.30
CA TRP A 53 -9.12 8.77 4.34
C TRP A 53 -10.61 8.59 4.08
N TYR A 54 -10.94 8.27 2.86
CA TYR A 54 -12.33 8.00 2.47
C TYR A 54 -12.75 6.59 2.76
#